data_9d2cc1e5aad9b163c676e7664bed6466
#
_entry.id   9d2cc1e5aad9b163c676e7664bed6466
#
_cell.length_a   1.000
_cell.length_b   1.000
_cell.length_c   1.000
_cell.angle_alpha   90.00
_cell.angle_beta   90.00
_cell.angle_gamma   90.00
#
_symmetry.space_group_name_H-M   'P 1'
#
loop_
_entity.id
_entity.type
_entity.pdbx_description
1 polymer ?
#
loop_
_entity_poly.entity_id
_entity_poly.type
_entity_poly.pdbx_seq_one_letter_code
_entity_poly.pdbx_strand_id
1 'polypeptide(L)'
;MIGDGMGPQQVGLLTHYAKLAANSTVPDRTTAIEHVLNEGVVGVVMNQPHGVLVADSAAAATQLATGQYAGSEMIGANYRGEQVENIVEVAHRIGKSAGLVTDTRITHATPAGFAAHEANRESENEIAVDMVDERVDVLLGGGLRNWVPDAVNDPESTAYAALMQLTGGAYPATSRREDNRNLLLEVRGDYQLAFDRVALARISSGRVLGIFADSELADALEDRASLEDPKRTEPTHVEMTAKALELLNQNPTGFFLMVEGGQIDWAGHNNDAGALLHEMLQFDDAVRTVYEWVKNRDDTLLLVTGDHETGSFGFSYAGRPIPPATRLEGGLFRDVPFAPNFNYAPPQLLDQIHAQSKSYFTMLNEYDSLPPTEQTPERLVEIVNGASAFKITRDEAAQVLTRAKNRNYVEGHPYMNTPTVPRIRDFESFYVYGENLRMNLLGRVVAEEQHVTWGAGTHSSTPVIIGAYGPREVIGGFGGMLHSTDVGQRMIEAISASRPATATAAQPTP
;
A
#
# COMPACT_ATOMS: atom_id res chain seq x y z
N MET A 1 -8.72 -6.67 -2.37
CA MET A 1 -7.85 -5.52 -2.70
C MET A 1 -7.79 -4.62 -1.49
N ILE A 2 -6.62 -4.37 -0.94
CA ILE A 2 -6.41 -3.55 0.28
C ILE A 2 -5.43 -2.44 -0.08
N GLY A 3 -5.86 -1.17 0.03
CA GLY A 3 -4.95 -0.05 0.07
C GLY A 3 -4.56 0.22 1.52
N ASP A 4 -3.34 -0.11 1.92
CA ASP A 4 -2.84 0.18 3.26
C ASP A 4 -2.82 1.69 3.48
N GLY A 5 -3.40 2.17 4.58
CA GLY A 5 -3.53 3.60 4.85
C GLY A 5 -4.55 4.36 3.98
N MET A 6 -5.33 3.64 3.15
CA MET A 6 -6.29 4.23 2.22
C MET A 6 -7.61 4.61 2.90
N GLY A 7 -7.68 5.81 3.44
CA GLY A 7 -8.91 6.39 3.94
C GLY A 7 -9.76 7.06 2.85
N PRO A 8 -10.92 7.62 3.21
CA PRO A 8 -11.82 8.32 2.29
C PRO A 8 -11.18 9.50 1.56
N GLN A 9 -10.22 10.18 2.21
CA GLN A 9 -9.54 11.34 1.64
C GLN A 9 -8.54 10.95 0.55
N GLN A 10 -7.87 9.80 0.68
CA GLN A 10 -6.97 9.24 -0.32
C GLN A 10 -7.77 8.84 -1.59
N VAL A 11 -8.93 8.19 -1.39
CA VAL A 11 -9.89 7.94 -2.50
C VAL A 11 -10.37 9.25 -3.11
N GLY A 12 -10.62 10.29 -2.30
CA GLY A 12 -10.99 11.63 -2.76
C GLY A 12 -9.91 12.29 -3.61
N LEU A 13 -8.62 12.19 -3.22
CA LEU A 13 -7.48 12.69 -3.99
C LEU A 13 -7.44 12.07 -5.39
N LEU A 14 -7.48 10.74 -5.45
CA LEU A 14 -7.48 9.98 -6.70
C LEU A 14 -8.67 10.35 -7.60
N THR A 15 -9.88 10.42 -7.05
CA THR A 15 -11.10 10.77 -7.79
C THR A 15 -11.06 12.20 -8.30
N HIS A 16 -10.58 13.16 -7.49
CA HIS A 16 -10.40 14.54 -7.94
C HIS A 16 -9.39 14.62 -9.09
N TYR A 17 -8.25 13.95 -8.98
CA TYR A 17 -7.27 13.90 -10.05
C TYR A 17 -7.88 13.31 -11.34
N ALA A 18 -8.55 12.18 -11.24
CA ALA A 18 -9.19 11.55 -12.39
C ALA A 18 -10.14 12.50 -13.13
N LYS A 19 -11.01 13.19 -12.38
CA LYS A 19 -12.09 14.02 -12.95
C LYS A 19 -11.67 15.44 -13.31
N LEU A 20 -10.86 16.07 -12.49
CA LEU A 20 -10.64 17.52 -12.52
C LEU A 20 -9.26 17.93 -13.05
N ALA A 21 -8.25 17.06 -12.99
CA ALA A 21 -6.94 17.38 -13.55
C ALA A 21 -7.04 17.51 -15.08
N ALA A 22 -6.44 18.57 -15.64
CA ALA A 22 -6.47 18.79 -17.08
C ALA A 22 -5.76 17.66 -17.85
N ASN A 23 -4.65 17.16 -17.27
CA ASN A 23 -3.80 16.12 -17.84
C ASN A 23 -3.97 14.76 -17.14
N SER A 24 -5.18 14.45 -16.63
CA SER A 24 -5.45 13.17 -16.00
C SER A 24 -5.08 12.01 -16.92
N THR A 25 -4.35 11.04 -16.38
CA THR A 25 -3.97 9.80 -17.06
C THR A 25 -4.97 8.68 -16.87
N VAL A 26 -6.00 8.90 -16.02
CA VAL A 26 -7.03 7.89 -15.72
C VAL A 26 -7.97 7.72 -16.93
N PRO A 27 -8.15 6.48 -17.44
CA PRO A 27 -9.03 6.20 -18.57
C PRO A 27 -10.46 6.70 -18.31
N ASP A 28 -11.04 7.37 -19.31
CA ASP A 28 -12.41 7.91 -19.26
C ASP A 28 -12.70 8.78 -18.02
N ARG A 29 -11.65 9.26 -17.34
CA ARG A 29 -11.72 10.04 -16.10
C ARG A 29 -12.50 9.35 -14.98
N THR A 30 -12.55 8.02 -15.00
CA THR A 30 -13.24 7.20 -14.00
C THR A 30 -12.28 6.16 -13.46
N THR A 31 -12.06 6.17 -12.15
CA THR A 31 -11.18 5.23 -11.47
C THR A 31 -11.81 3.85 -11.41
N ALA A 32 -11.00 2.80 -11.27
CA ALA A 32 -11.52 1.45 -11.09
C ALA A 32 -12.22 1.30 -9.73
N ILE A 33 -11.68 1.96 -8.69
CA ILE A 33 -12.34 2.05 -7.38
C ILE A 33 -13.73 2.67 -7.54
N GLU A 34 -13.88 3.75 -8.34
CA GLU A 34 -15.18 4.38 -8.59
C GLU A 34 -16.15 3.42 -9.30
N HIS A 35 -15.70 2.59 -10.26
CA HIS A 35 -16.55 1.55 -10.87
C HIS A 35 -17.06 0.57 -9.83
N VAL A 36 -16.18 0.05 -8.96
CA VAL A 36 -16.57 -0.88 -7.88
C VAL A 36 -17.59 -0.23 -6.94
N LEU A 37 -17.40 1.03 -6.56
CA LEU A 37 -18.28 1.75 -5.65
C LEU A 37 -19.66 2.07 -6.28
N ASN A 38 -19.70 2.41 -7.57
CA ASN A 38 -20.93 2.82 -8.24
C ASN A 38 -21.80 1.64 -8.71
N GLU A 39 -21.16 0.53 -9.08
CA GLU A 39 -21.84 -0.63 -9.66
C GLU A 39 -22.09 -1.73 -8.61
N GLY A 40 -21.43 -1.65 -7.48
CA GLY A 40 -21.52 -2.59 -6.36
C GLY A 40 -22.31 -2.08 -5.17
N VAL A 41 -21.90 -2.52 -3.99
CA VAL A 41 -22.43 -2.08 -2.69
C VAL A 41 -21.32 -1.36 -1.93
N VAL A 42 -21.67 -0.25 -1.29
CA VAL A 42 -20.74 0.57 -0.49
C VAL A 42 -21.06 0.42 0.99
N GLY A 43 -20.04 0.20 1.79
CA GLY A 43 -20.06 0.23 3.24
C GLY A 43 -19.00 1.15 3.82
N VAL A 44 -19.08 1.38 5.12
CA VAL A 44 -18.11 2.11 5.93
C VAL A 44 -17.63 1.17 7.02
N VAL A 45 -16.31 1.03 7.17
CA VAL A 45 -15.69 0.04 8.05
C VAL A 45 -14.94 0.74 9.18
N MET A 46 -15.32 0.41 10.41
CA MET A 46 -14.54 0.69 11.63
C MET A 46 -13.46 -0.36 11.76
N ASN A 47 -12.25 0.02 12.13
CA ASN A 47 -11.07 -0.86 12.08
C ASN A 47 -10.32 -1.00 13.42
N GLN A 48 -10.79 -0.33 14.49
CA GLN A 48 -10.08 -0.31 15.76
C GLN A 48 -9.83 -1.73 16.31
N PRO A 49 -8.62 -2.04 16.76
CA PRO A 49 -8.31 -3.27 17.48
C PRO A 49 -8.97 -3.32 18.86
N HIS A 50 -8.90 -4.48 19.52
CA HIS A 50 -9.45 -4.64 20.86
C HIS A 50 -8.79 -3.68 21.86
N GLY A 51 -9.61 -2.87 22.51
CA GLY A 51 -9.19 -2.01 23.64
C GLY A 51 -8.42 -0.74 23.26
N VAL A 52 -8.24 -0.44 21.98
CA VAL A 52 -7.57 0.77 21.48
C VAL A 52 -8.40 1.45 20.39
N LEU A 53 -8.06 2.68 20.04
CA LEU A 53 -8.83 3.49 19.07
C LEU A 53 -8.23 3.47 17.66
N VAL A 54 -6.92 3.33 17.56
CA VAL A 54 -6.20 3.43 16.29
C VAL A 54 -5.62 2.08 15.93
N ALA A 55 -5.86 1.63 14.70
CA ALA A 55 -5.31 0.40 14.18
C ALA A 55 -3.88 0.60 13.68
N ASP A 56 -3.07 -0.46 13.80
CA ASP A 56 -1.93 -0.71 12.96
C ASP A 56 -2.28 -1.76 11.90
N SER A 57 -1.48 -1.86 10.83
CA SER A 57 -1.76 -2.77 9.70
C SER A 57 -1.84 -4.24 10.12
N ALA A 58 -1.05 -4.66 11.12
CA ALA A 58 -1.06 -6.06 11.59
C ALA A 58 -2.40 -6.45 12.20
N ALA A 59 -2.90 -5.64 13.16
CA ALA A 59 -4.20 -5.86 13.77
C ALA A 59 -5.33 -5.72 12.75
N ALA A 60 -5.28 -4.70 11.87
CA ALA A 60 -6.30 -4.48 10.85
C ALA A 60 -6.39 -5.63 9.85
N ALA A 61 -5.25 -6.07 9.29
CA ALA A 61 -5.20 -7.21 8.38
C ALA A 61 -5.62 -8.53 9.06
N THR A 62 -5.17 -8.78 10.29
CA THR A 62 -5.60 -9.94 11.09
C THR A 62 -7.12 -9.95 11.27
N GLN A 63 -7.75 -8.81 11.58
CA GLN A 63 -9.20 -8.71 11.71
C GLN A 63 -9.92 -8.99 10.40
N LEU A 64 -9.40 -8.50 9.27
CA LEU A 64 -9.92 -8.81 7.94
C LEU A 64 -9.74 -10.28 7.56
N ALA A 65 -8.60 -10.89 7.92
CA ALA A 65 -8.28 -12.26 7.56
C ALA A 65 -9.01 -13.30 8.39
N THR A 66 -9.32 -13.00 9.67
CA THR A 66 -9.85 -13.99 10.64
C THR A 66 -11.28 -13.72 11.07
N GLY A 67 -11.79 -12.48 10.87
CA GLY A 67 -13.07 -12.07 11.42
C GLY A 67 -13.10 -11.95 12.95
N GLN A 68 -11.93 -11.85 13.61
CA GLN A 68 -11.84 -11.74 15.06
C GLN A 68 -11.03 -10.49 15.47
N TYR A 69 -11.32 -9.97 16.67
CA TYR A 69 -10.57 -8.83 17.20
C TYR A 69 -9.13 -9.24 17.51
N ALA A 70 -8.17 -8.54 16.94
CA ALA A 70 -6.75 -8.64 17.25
C ALA A 70 -6.32 -7.65 18.33
N GLY A 71 -5.17 -7.88 18.96
CA GLY A 71 -4.41 -6.88 19.68
C GLY A 71 -3.51 -6.09 18.71
N SER A 72 -3.05 -4.89 19.12
CA SER A 72 -2.11 -4.11 18.32
C SER A 72 -0.85 -4.93 17.99
N GLU A 73 -0.37 -4.81 16.75
CA GLU A 73 0.85 -5.45 16.21
C GLU A 73 0.81 -6.98 16.14
N MET A 74 -0.30 -7.63 16.49
CA MET A 74 -0.47 -9.09 16.43
C MET A 74 -0.83 -9.56 15.02
N ILE A 75 -0.23 -10.68 14.61
CA ILE A 75 -0.43 -11.35 13.32
C ILE A 75 -1.19 -12.66 13.54
N GLY A 76 -2.32 -12.88 12.87
CA GLY A 76 -3.09 -14.13 12.87
C GLY A 76 -3.51 -14.62 14.26
N ALA A 77 -3.55 -13.72 15.23
CA ALA A 77 -3.90 -14.03 16.62
C ALA A 77 -4.99 -13.08 17.12
N ASN A 78 -5.89 -13.57 17.98
CA ASN A 78 -6.84 -12.71 18.64
C ASN A 78 -6.15 -11.89 19.77
N TYR A 79 -6.89 -10.92 20.32
CA TYR A 79 -6.37 -10.04 21.40
C TYR A 79 -5.94 -10.75 22.68
N ARG A 80 -6.18 -12.06 22.81
CA ARG A 80 -5.73 -12.90 23.93
C ARG A 80 -4.43 -13.64 23.63
N GLY A 81 -3.89 -13.48 22.40
CA GLY A 81 -2.72 -14.20 21.91
C GLY A 81 -3.03 -15.64 21.50
N GLU A 82 -4.29 -15.99 21.25
CA GLU A 82 -4.67 -17.29 20.72
C GLU A 82 -4.62 -17.24 19.18
N GLN A 83 -3.95 -18.20 18.55
CA GLN A 83 -3.96 -18.36 17.09
C GLN A 83 -5.40 -18.56 16.59
N VAL A 84 -5.75 -17.91 15.48
CA VAL A 84 -7.09 -18.00 14.89
C VAL A 84 -7.00 -18.32 13.41
N GLU A 85 -7.82 -19.28 12.95
CA GLU A 85 -7.85 -19.69 11.54
C GLU A 85 -8.11 -18.48 10.65
N ASN A 86 -7.22 -18.22 9.69
CA ASN A 86 -7.34 -17.16 8.72
C ASN A 86 -7.98 -17.66 7.42
N ILE A 87 -8.33 -16.73 6.52
CA ILE A 87 -9.04 -17.06 5.27
C ILE A 87 -8.19 -17.88 4.28
N VAL A 88 -6.85 -17.81 4.33
CA VAL A 88 -5.96 -18.66 3.52
C VAL A 88 -6.05 -20.11 4.00
N GLU A 89 -5.96 -20.34 5.31
CA GLU A 89 -6.14 -21.67 5.91
C GLU A 89 -7.54 -22.24 5.61
N VAL A 90 -8.58 -21.38 5.70
CA VAL A 90 -9.95 -21.77 5.31
C VAL A 90 -9.98 -22.18 3.84
N ALA A 91 -9.39 -21.40 2.94
CA ALA A 91 -9.34 -21.70 1.50
C ALA A 91 -8.67 -23.06 1.24
N HIS A 92 -7.51 -23.31 1.82
CA HIS A 92 -6.79 -24.59 1.70
C HIS A 92 -7.60 -25.74 2.26
N ARG A 93 -8.20 -25.60 3.44
CA ARG A 93 -9.03 -26.63 4.08
C ARG A 93 -10.21 -27.08 3.20
N ILE A 94 -10.75 -26.19 2.37
CA ILE A 94 -11.86 -26.49 1.43
C ILE A 94 -11.37 -26.77 -0.01
N GLY A 95 -10.07 -26.93 -0.22
CA GLY A 95 -9.46 -27.30 -1.50
C GLY A 95 -9.35 -26.17 -2.52
N LYS A 96 -9.46 -24.92 -2.09
CA LYS A 96 -9.19 -23.73 -2.91
C LYS A 96 -7.72 -23.36 -2.83
N SER A 97 -7.23 -22.62 -3.84
CA SER A 97 -5.89 -22.04 -3.80
C SER A 97 -5.91 -20.66 -3.14
N ALA A 98 -4.74 -20.19 -2.68
CA ALA A 98 -4.59 -18.89 -2.07
C ALA A 98 -3.38 -18.13 -2.61
N GLY A 99 -3.49 -16.80 -2.71
CA GLY A 99 -2.40 -15.95 -3.15
C GLY A 99 -2.36 -14.61 -2.44
N LEU A 100 -1.14 -14.11 -2.25
CA LEU A 100 -0.85 -12.80 -1.65
C LEU A 100 0.09 -12.04 -2.58
N VAL A 101 -0.30 -10.81 -2.91
CA VAL A 101 0.47 -9.88 -3.76
C VAL A 101 0.61 -8.56 -3.04
N THR A 102 1.81 -8.00 -3.01
CA THR A 102 2.09 -6.71 -2.37
C THR A 102 3.22 -5.98 -3.09
N ASP A 103 3.23 -4.66 -3.02
CA ASP A 103 4.35 -3.81 -3.41
C ASP A 103 5.33 -3.55 -2.25
N THR A 104 5.04 -4.11 -1.07
CA THR A 104 5.93 -4.13 0.09
C THR A 104 6.71 -5.44 0.19
N ARG A 105 7.24 -5.76 1.37
CA ARG A 105 7.78 -7.09 1.66
C ARG A 105 6.64 -8.09 1.81
N ILE A 106 6.81 -9.29 1.28
CA ILE A 106 5.81 -10.38 1.45
C ILE A 106 5.55 -10.67 2.94
N THR A 107 6.54 -10.45 3.79
CA THR A 107 6.47 -10.63 5.25
C THR A 107 5.94 -9.40 6.01
N HIS A 108 5.60 -8.30 5.30
CA HIS A 108 5.00 -7.13 5.92
C HIS A 108 3.65 -7.46 6.56
N ALA A 109 3.22 -6.62 7.47
CA ALA A 109 2.08 -6.88 8.37
C ALA A 109 0.79 -7.30 7.65
N THR A 110 0.46 -6.66 6.51
CA THR A 110 -0.80 -6.94 5.80
C THR A 110 -0.80 -8.32 5.16
N PRO A 111 0.18 -8.73 4.32
CA PRO A 111 0.23 -10.11 3.84
C PRO A 111 0.37 -11.12 4.99
N ALA A 112 1.17 -10.79 6.03
CA ALA A 112 1.38 -11.67 7.18
C ALA A 112 0.07 -11.98 7.91
N GLY A 113 -0.81 -11.01 8.11
CA GLY A 113 -2.11 -11.19 8.77
C GLY A 113 -2.99 -12.25 8.11
N PHE A 114 -2.76 -12.56 6.82
CA PHE A 114 -3.49 -13.56 6.06
C PHE A 114 -2.84 -14.95 6.04
N ALA A 115 -1.57 -15.10 6.45
CA ALA A 115 -0.85 -16.37 6.27
C ALA A 115 0.18 -16.70 7.37
N ALA A 116 0.16 -16.03 8.50
CA ALA A 116 1.10 -16.26 9.60
C ALA A 116 0.43 -16.08 10.97
N HIS A 117 1.10 -16.52 12.05
CA HIS A 117 0.61 -16.46 13.42
C HIS A 117 1.72 -16.04 14.37
N GLU A 118 1.97 -14.73 14.49
CA GLU A 118 3.02 -14.19 15.32
C GLU A 118 2.51 -13.17 16.34
N ALA A 119 3.14 -13.14 17.50
CA ALA A 119 2.77 -12.21 18.57
C ALA A 119 3.10 -10.75 18.22
N ASN A 120 4.03 -10.53 17.27
CA ASN A 120 4.46 -9.20 16.85
C ASN A 120 4.83 -9.20 15.37
N ARG A 121 4.39 -8.19 14.64
CA ARG A 121 4.67 -7.97 13.21
C ARG A 121 6.16 -7.85 12.85
N GLU A 122 7.00 -7.50 13.83
CA GLU A 122 8.45 -7.40 13.64
C GLU A 122 9.14 -8.78 13.52
N SER A 123 8.43 -9.88 13.84
CA SER A 123 8.92 -11.27 13.68
C SER A 123 8.93 -11.71 12.20
N GLU A 124 9.41 -10.84 11.27
CA GLU A 124 9.32 -11.12 9.83
C GLU A 124 10.05 -12.40 9.40
N ASN A 125 11.06 -12.84 10.13
CA ASN A 125 11.78 -14.10 9.86
C ASN A 125 10.92 -15.32 10.15
N GLU A 126 10.15 -15.29 11.21
CA GLU A 126 9.20 -16.32 11.63
C GLU A 126 7.98 -16.30 10.72
N ILE A 127 7.47 -15.11 10.39
CA ILE A 127 6.39 -14.93 9.40
C ILE A 127 6.75 -15.59 8.05
N ALA A 128 8.01 -15.44 7.58
CA ALA A 128 8.46 -16.10 6.36
C ALA A 128 8.39 -17.63 6.47
N VAL A 129 8.66 -18.20 7.66
CA VAL A 129 8.53 -19.63 7.93
C VAL A 129 7.08 -20.05 7.91
N ASP A 130 6.21 -19.32 8.59
CA ASP A 130 4.76 -19.61 8.63
C ASP A 130 4.15 -19.63 7.23
N MET A 131 4.50 -18.66 6.37
CA MET A 131 4.03 -18.61 4.98
C MET A 131 4.47 -19.82 4.14
N VAL A 132 5.67 -20.36 4.42
CA VAL A 132 6.17 -21.60 3.81
C VAL A 132 5.39 -22.81 4.31
N ASP A 133 5.19 -22.89 5.62
CA ASP A 133 4.50 -24.02 6.27
C ASP A 133 3.01 -24.04 5.89
N GLU A 134 2.36 -22.87 5.75
CA GLU A 134 0.99 -22.72 5.23
C GLU A 134 0.89 -23.09 3.74
N ARG A 135 2.01 -23.09 3.00
CA ARG A 135 2.06 -23.47 1.58
C ARG A 135 1.21 -22.57 0.68
N VAL A 136 1.20 -21.28 0.91
CA VAL A 136 0.48 -20.30 0.09
C VAL A 136 0.85 -20.49 -1.39
N ASP A 137 -0.13 -20.61 -2.29
CA ASP A 137 0.14 -21.03 -3.68
C ASP A 137 0.86 -19.94 -4.49
N VAL A 138 0.56 -18.66 -4.24
CA VAL A 138 1.19 -17.52 -4.93
C VAL A 138 1.60 -16.46 -3.91
N LEU A 139 2.90 -16.21 -3.80
CA LEU A 139 3.50 -15.16 -2.98
C LEU A 139 4.30 -14.25 -3.91
N LEU A 140 3.89 -12.98 -4.06
CA LEU A 140 4.57 -12.01 -4.92
C LEU A 140 4.77 -10.67 -4.21
N GLY A 141 6.02 -10.19 -4.16
CA GLY A 141 6.39 -8.91 -3.53
C GLY A 141 7.89 -8.74 -3.37
N GLY A 142 8.29 -7.93 -2.40
CA GLY A 142 9.67 -7.75 -1.99
C GLY A 142 10.07 -8.62 -0.78
N GLY A 143 11.19 -8.29 -0.12
CA GLY A 143 11.57 -8.83 1.19
C GLY A 143 12.57 -9.97 1.18
N LEU A 144 13.43 -10.11 0.16
CA LEU A 144 14.44 -11.18 0.08
C LEU A 144 15.22 -11.37 1.39
N ARG A 145 15.48 -10.27 2.08
CA ARG A 145 16.29 -10.26 3.30
C ARG A 145 15.79 -11.16 4.43
N ASN A 146 14.52 -11.54 4.43
CA ASN A 146 13.91 -12.43 5.42
C ASN A 146 13.92 -13.92 5.00
N TRP A 147 14.42 -14.24 3.79
CA TRP A 147 14.40 -15.58 3.18
C TRP A 147 15.78 -16.23 3.07
N VAL A 148 16.85 -15.47 3.32
CA VAL A 148 18.23 -15.90 3.08
C VAL A 148 19.07 -15.84 4.34
N PRO A 149 20.10 -16.70 4.52
CA PRO A 149 20.87 -16.80 5.75
C PRO A 149 21.76 -15.56 5.96
N ASP A 150 22.12 -15.29 7.23
CA ASP A 150 23.01 -14.18 7.62
C ASP A 150 24.36 -14.17 6.86
N ALA A 151 24.87 -15.34 6.50
CA ALA A 151 26.12 -15.46 5.72
C ALA A 151 26.09 -14.69 4.38
N VAL A 152 24.91 -14.28 3.88
CA VAL A 152 24.76 -13.44 2.69
C VAL A 152 25.27 -12.01 2.93
N ASN A 153 25.34 -11.54 4.17
CA ASN A 153 25.84 -10.22 4.53
C ASN A 153 27.38 -10.06 4.28
N ASP A 154 28.10 -11.18 4.10
CA ASP A 154 29.49 -11.15 3.65
C ASP A 154 29.56 -11.35 2.12
N PRO A 155 29.90 -10.30 1.34
CA PRO A 155 30.02 -10.40 -0.11
C PRO A 155 31.08 -11.38 -0.62
N GLU A 156 32.05 -11.79 0.24
CA GLU A 156 33.08 -12.78 -0.09
C GLU A 156 32.59 -14.21 0.24
N SER A 157 31.44 -14.39 0.87
CA SER A 157 30.91 -15.70 1.23
C SER A 157 30.44 -16.50 0.01
N THR A 158 30.51 -17.83 0.13
CA THR A 158 29.91 -18.72 -0.87
C THR A 158 28.39 -18.60 -0.92
N ALA A 159 27.74 -18.22 0.18
CA ALA A 159 26.31 -18.00 0.27
C ALA A 159 25.89 -16.79 -0.58
N TYR A 160 26.61 -15.67 -0.47
CA TYR A 160 26.38 -14.48 -1.30
C TYR A 160 26.57 -14.80 -2.78
N ALA A 161 27.68 -15.45 -3.15
CA ALA A 161 27.95 -15.84 -4.55
C ALA A 161 26.86 -16.74 -5.13
N ALA A 162 26.39 -17.72 -4.35
CA ALA A 162 25.30 -18.62 -4.76
C ALA A 162 23.96 -17.86 -4.94
N LEU A 163 23.67 -16.89 -4.04
CA LEU A 163 22.47 -16.06 -4.14
C LEU A 163 22.51 -15.16 -5.38
N MET A 164 23.64 -14.50 -5.65
CA MET A 164 23.80 -13.67 -6.86
C MET A 164 23.66 -14.50 -8.13
N GLN A 165 24.12 -15.76 -8.13
CA GLN A 165 23.90 -16.65 -9.24
C GLN A 165 22.41 -17.04 -9.39
N LEU A 166 21.71 -17.26 -8.28
CA LEU A 166 20.29 -17.64 -8.26
C LEU A 166 19.39 -16.49 -8.72
N THR A 167 19.64 -15.28 -8.24
CA THR A 167 18.85 -14.07 -8.55
C THR A 167 19.27 -13.40 -9.86
N GLY A 168 20.38 -13.87 -10.47
CA GLY A 168 20.97 -13.19 -11.63
C GLY A 168 21.60 -11.84 -11.30
N GLY A 169 21.74 -11.50 -10.02
CA GLY A 169 22.22 -10.18 -9.57
C GLY A 169 21.20 -9.05 -9.86
N ALA A 170 19.91 -9.37 -9.92
CA ALA A 170 18.86 -8.43 -10.28
C ALA A 170 18.81 -7.21 -9.35
N TYR A 171 19.18 -7.40 -8.09
CA TYR A 171 19.21 -6.35 -7.05
C TYR A 171 20.23 -6.72 -5.95
N PRO A 172 20.71 -5.73 -5.15
CA PRO A 172 21.54 -6.00 -3.97
C PRO A 172 20.80 -6.92 -3.00
N ALA A 173 21.53 -7.77 -2.30
CA ALA A 173 20.96 -8.71 -1.35
C ALA A 173 21.62 -8.58 0.02
N THR A 174 20.79 -8.48 1.05
CA THR A 174 21.17 -8.52 2.46
C THR A 174 20.39 -9.59 3.19
N SER A 175 20.70 -9.85 4.45
CA SER A 175 19.89 -10.71 5.32
C SER A 175 19.56 -10.01 6.62
N ARG A 176 18.34 -10.25 7.08
CA ARG A 176 17.84 -9.89 8.41
C ARG A 176 17.67 -11.12 9.31
N ARG A 177 17.95 -12.33 8.79
CA ARG A 177 17.88 -13.56 9.60
C ARG A 177 19.07 -13.64 10.53
N GLU A 178 18.80 -14.04 11.77
CA GLU A 178 19.83 -14.31 12.78
C GLU A 178 20.20 -15.81 12.83
N ASP A 179 19.47 -16.64 12.09
CA ASP A 179 19.72 -18.07 11.92
C ASP A 179 20.41 -18.36 10.58
N ASN A 180 20.84 -19.58 10.36
CA ASN A 180 21.49 -20.02 9.13
C ASN A 180 20.50 -20.65 8.11
N ARG A 181 19.19 -20.48 8.29
CA ARG A 181 18.20 -21.04 7.36
C ARG A 181 18.22 -20.31 6.02
N ASN A 182 18.10 -21.07 4.97
CA ASN A 182 17.92 -20.57 3.61
C ASN A 182 16.56 -21.07 3.10
N LEU A 183 15.52 -20.28 3.33
CA LEU A 183 14.15 -20.67 2.98
C LEU A 183 13.99 -20.85 1.48
N LEU A 184 14.74 -20.11 0.63
CA LEU A 184 14.70 -20.29 -0.82
C LEU A 184 15.14 -21.71 -1.23
N LEU A 185 16.14 -22.27 -0.57
CA LEU A 185 16.59 -23.64 -0.82
C LEU A 185 15.60 -24.67 -0.24
N GLU A 186 15.01 -24.38 0.90
CA GLU A 186 14.02 -25.24 1.54
C GLU A 186 12.77 -25.43 0.68
N VAL A 187 12.29 -24.35 0.03
CA VAL A 187 11.07 -24.38 -0.79
C VAL A 187 11.28 -24.78 -2.25
N ARG A 188 12.52 -24.89 -2.70
CA ARG A 188 12.88 -25.10 -4.12
C ARG A 188 12.23 -26.34 -4.78
N GLY A 189 11.82 -27.30 -3.98
CA GLY A 189 11.13 -28.50 -4.47
C GLY A 189 9.63 -28.31 -4.67
N ASP A 190 9.04 -27.36 -3.95
CA ASP A 190 7.60 -27.10 -3.90
C ASP A 190 7.19 -25.83 -4.65
N TYR A 191 8.09 -24.84 -4.74
CA TYR A 191 7.84 -23.56 -5.38
C TYR A 191 8.73 -23.35 -6.61
N GLN A 192 8.17 -22.68 -7.62
CA GLN A 192 8.92 -22.03 -8.68
C GLN A 192 9.34 -20.64 -8.18
N LEU A 193 10.63 -20.34 -8.24
CA LEU A 193 11.19 -19.08 -7.77
C LEU A 193 11.29 -18.10 -8.94
N ALA A 194 10.88 -16.85 -8.73
CA ALA A 194 11.04 -15.74 -9.66
C ALA A 194 11.70 -14.57 -8.93
N PHE A 195 12.75 -14.00 -9.54
CA PHE A 195 13.48 -12.84 -9.00
C PHE A 195 13.47 -11.65 -9.96
N ASP A 196 12.82 -11.79 -11.10
CA ASP A 196 12.59 -10.71 -12.05
C ASP A 196 11.27 -10.94 -12.82
N ARG A 197 10.81 -9.87 -13.50
CA ARG A 197 9.57 -9.86 -14.29
C ARG A 197 9.56 -10.89 -15.44
N VAL A 198 10.73 -11.19 -16.00
CA VAL A 198 10.85 -12.12 -17.12
C VAL A 198 10.71 -13.56 -16.63
N ALA A 199 11.32 -13.88 -15.49
CA ALA A 199 11.16 -15.16 -14.82
C ALA A 199 9.69 -15.37 -14.41
N LEU A 200 9.06 -14.37 -13.77
CA LEU A 200 7.65 -14.42 -13.39
C LEU A 200 6.73 -14.67 -14.60
N ALA A 201 6.96 -13.96 -15.72
CA ALA A 201 6.14 -14.09 -16.91
C ALA A 201 6.16 -15.50 -17.52
N ARG A 202 7.26 -16.24 -17.35
CA ARG A 202 7.44 -17.61 -17.89
C ARG A 202 6.73 -18.70 -17.08
N ILE A 203 6.38 -18.42 -15.83
CA ILE A 203 5.67 -19.37 -14.98
C ILE A 203 4.22 -19.47 -15.45
N SER A 204 3.75 -20.68 -15.69
CA SER A 204 2.40 -20.93 -16.22
C SER A 204 1.54 -21.83 -15.34
N SER A 205 2.08 -22.42 -14.28
CA SER A 205 1.32 -23.30 -13.37
C SER A 205 2.12 -23.59 -12.10
N GLY A 206 1.49 -24.12 -11.06
CA GLY A 206 2.12 -24.53 -9.80
C GLY A 206 2.30 -23.40 -8.80
N ARG A 207 2.90 -23.71 -7.65
CA ARG A 207 3.19 -22.70 -6.62
C ARG A 207 4.33 -21.79 -7.01
N VAL A 208 4.20 -20.52 -6.66
CA VAL A 208 5.18 -19.49 -7.03
C VAL A 208 5.56 -18.64 -5.81
N LEU A 209 6.85 -18.46 -5.62
CA LEU A 209 7.45 -17.47 -4.74
C LEU A 209 8.23 -16.49 -5.61
N GLY A 210 7.68 -15.31 -5.84
CA GLY A 210 8.31 -14.21 -6.57
C GLY A 210 8.76 -13.12 -5.60
N ILE A 211 10.08 -12.92 -5.48
CA ILE A 211 10.68 -11.90 -4.62
C ILE A 211 11.52 -10.99 -5.51
N PHE A 212 11.14 -9.72 -5.62
CA PHE A 212 11.67 -8.83 -6.66
C PHE A 212 12.56 -7.70 -6.12
N ALA A 213 12.68 -7.60 -4.79
CA ALA A 213 13.54 -6.63 -4.11
C ALA A 213 14.08 -7.21 -2.80
N ASP A 214 15.18 -6.63 -2.29
CA ASP A 214 15.75 -6.97 -0.98
C ASP A 214 14.80 -6.60 0.16
N SER A 215 14.19 -5.43 0.07
CA SER A 215 13.14 -4.93 0.97
C SER A 215 11.84 -4.75 0.19
N GLU A 216 11.23 -3.57 0.21
CA GLU A 216 10.07 -3.18 -0.61
C GLU A 216 10.43 -3.03 -2.09
N LEU A 217 9.42 -3.03 -2.97
CA LEU A 217 9.57 -2.67 -4.37
C LEU A 217 9.81 -1.15 -4.51
N ALA A 218 10.21 -0.71 -5.69
CA ALA A 218 10.27 0.71 -6.03
C ALA A 218 8.94 1.41 -5.77
N ASP A 219 8.97 2.65 -5.29
CA ASP A 219 7.74 3.45 -5.14
C ASP A 219 7.10 3.74 -6.51
N ALA A 220 5.82 4.11 -6.52
CA ALA A 220 5.08 4.30 -7.77
C ALA A 220 5.67 5.39 -8.69
N LEU A 221 6.43 6.35 -8.16
CA LEU A 221 7.15 7.35 -8.95
C LEU A 221 8.38 6.75 -9.64
N GLU A 222 9.14 5.93 -8.93
CA GLU A 222 10.31 5.23 -9.47
C GLU A 222 9.91 4.12 -10.45
N ASP A 223 8.86 3.32 -10.11
CA ASP A 223 8.33 2.30 -11.01
C ASP A 223 7.89 2.95 -12.33
N ARG A 224 7.10 4.02 -12.28
CA ARG A 224 6.64 4.76 -13.46
C ARG A 224 7.80 5.31 -14.29
N ALA A 225 8.84 5.84 -13.65
CA ALA A 225 10.02 6.34 -14.36
C ALA A 225 10.80 5.22 -15.07
N SER A 226 10.70 3.98 -14.57
CA SER A 226 11.40 2.81 -15.10
C SER A 226 10.64 2.04 -16.18
N LEU A 227 9.35 2.32 -16.44
CA LEU A 227 8.49 1.53 -17.32
C LEU A 227 9.08 1.30 -18.72
N GLU A 228 9.73 2.31 -19.29
CA GLU A 228 10.35 2.25 -20.61
C GLU A 228 11.82 1.77 -20.56
N ASP A 229 12.39 1.51 -19.38
CA ASP A 229 13.75 0.99 -19.26
C ASP A 229 13.77 -0.51 -19.61
N PRO A 230 14.47 -0.92 -20.68
CA PRO A 230 14.58 -2.34 -21.05
C PRO A 230 15.34 -3.17 -20.00
N LYS A 231 16.03 -2.54 -19.05
CA LYS A 231 16.74 -3.20 -17.96
C LYS A 231 15.90 -3.38 -16.71
N ARG A 232 14.66 -2.88 -16.70
CA ARG A 232 13.77 -3.05 -15.54
C ARG A 232 13.63 -4.53 -15.18
N THR A 233 13.94 -4.87 -13.95
CA THR A 233 13.86 -6.22 -13.40
C THR A 233 12.58 -6.44 -12.59
N GLU A 234 12.09 -5.44 -11.88
CA GLU A 234 10.89 -5.53 -11.07
C GLU A 234 9.63 -5.63 -11.95
N PRO A 235 8.69 -6.55 -11.63
CA PRO A 235 7.36 -6.51 -12.23
C PRO A 235 6.56 -5.34 -11.64
N THR A 236 5.68 -4.75 -12.44
CA THR A 236 4.70 -3.80 -11.92
C THR A 236 3.66 -4.49 -11.05
N HIS A 237 2.96 -3.71 -10.21
CA HIS A 237 1.84 -4.21 -9.43
C HIS A 237 0.76 -4.87 -10.31
N VAL A 238 0.48 -4.30 -11.48
CA VAL A 238 -0.41 -4.87 -12.50
C VAL A 238 0.10 -6.22 -13.03
N GLU A 239 1.39 -6.34 -13.36
CA GLU A 239 1.99 -7.59 -13.84
C GLU A 239 1.88 -8.70 -12.78
N MET A 240 2.13 -8.38 -11.50
CA MET A 240 2.00 -9.33 -10.39
C MET A 240 0.55 -9.76 -10.17
N THR A 241 -0.38 -8.80 -10.13
CA THR A 241 -1.82 -9.06 -9.95
C THR A 241 -2.38 -9.93 -11.07
N ALA A 242 -2.06 -9.62 -12.33
CA ALA A 242 -2.51 -10.40 -13.49
C ALA A 242 -1.95 -11.82 -13.44
N LYS A 243 -0.68 -11.99 -13.08
CA LYS A 243 -0.05 -13.32 -12.96
C LYS A 243 -0.67 -14.14 -11.82
N ALA A 244 -0.96 -13.53 -10.68
CA ALA A 244 -1.65 -14.22 -9.59
C ALA A 244 -3.04 -14.72 -10.00
N LEU A 245 -3.84 -13.88 -10.70
CA LEU A 245 -5.13 -14.30 -11.25
C LEU A 245 -4.98 -15.45 -12.26
N GLU A 246 -4.00 -15.38 -13.17
CA GLU A 246 -3.71 -16.44 -14.17
C GLU A 246 -3.45 -17.79 -13.49
N LEU A 247 -2.62 -17.81 -12.46
CA LEU A 247 -2.21 -19.03 -11.77
C LEU A 247 -3.32 -19.59 -10.89
N LEU A 248 -3.94 -18.76 -10.06
CA LEU A 248 -4.96 -19.18 -9.10
C LEU A 248 -6.26 -19.64 -9.78
N ASN A 249 -6.65 -19.02 -10.91
CA ASN A 249 -7.83 -19.40 -11.66
C ASN A 249 -7.75 -20.82 -12.28
N GLN A 250 -6.59 -21.47 -12.23
CA GLN A 250 -6.44 -22.85 -12.70
C GLN A 250 -7.05 -23.87 -11.72
N ASN A 251 -7.26 -23.49 -10.45
CA ASN A 251 -7.95 -24.37 -9.49
C ASN A 251 -9.48 -24.36 -9.76
N PRO A 252 -10.06 -25.49 -10.19
CA PRO A 252 -11.49 -25.55 -10.49
C PRO A 252 -12.40 -25.39 -9.27
N THR A 253 -11.85 -25.56 -8.06
CA THR A 253 -12.58 -25.32 -6.79
C THR A 253 -12.68 -23.83 -6.49
N GLY A 254 -11.81 -23.01 -7.09
CA GLY A 254 -11.72 -21.57 -6.89
C GLY A 254 -10.49 -21.16 -6.06
N PHE A 255 -10.46 -19.89 -5.67
CA PHE A 255 -9.30 -19.34 -4.98
C PHE A 255 -9.68 -18.16 -4.06
N PHE A 256 -8.75 -17.82 -3.17
CA PHE A 256 -8.65 -16.54 -2.48
C PHE A 256 -7.44 -15.78 -3.02
N LEU A 257 -7.58 -14.47 -3.22
CA LEU A 257 -6.47 -13.59 -3.60
C LEU A 257 -6.57 -12.28 -2.81
N MET A 258 -5.53 -11.97 -2.06
CA MET A 258 -5.30 -10.64 -1.49
C MET A 258 -4.27 -9.90 -2.34
N VAL A 259 -4.56 -8.64 -2.69
CA VAL A 259 -3.64 -7.73 -3.37
C VAL A 259 -3.58 -6.44 -2.58
N GLU A 260 -2.39 -6.04 -2.21
CA GLU A 260 -2.13 -4.88 -1.37
C GLU A 260 -1.38 -3.79 -2.15
N GLY A 261 -1.85 -2.54 -2.05
CA GLY A 261 -1.08 -1.32 -2.33
C GLY A 261 -0.57 -0.77 -1.00
N GLY A 262 0.57 -1.26 -0.54
CA GLY A 262 1.08 -1.00 0.81
C GLY A 262 1.81 0.32 0.93
N GLN A 263 2.35 0.85 -0.17
CA GLN A 263 3.11 2.10 -0.14
C GLN A 263 2.22 3.36 -0.10
N ILE A 264 0.91 3.23 -0.23
CA ILE A 264 -0.05 4.31 0.03
C ILE A 264 0.09 4.79 1.49
N ASP A 265 0.20 3.85 2.43
CA ASP A 265 0.43 4.12 3.85
C ASP A 265 1.73 4.90 4.08
N TRP A 266 2.82 4.47 3.46
CA TRP A 266 4.12 5.13 3.60
C TRP A 266 4.12 6.54 3.04
N ALA A 267 3.44 6.77 1.92
CA ALA A 267 3.25 8.12 1.38
C ALA A 267 2.43 9.00 2.34
N GLY A 268 1.42 8.44 3.00
CA GLY A 268 0.65 9.07 4.07
C GLY A 268 1.51 9.41 5.29
N HIS A 269 2.31 8.45 5.79
CA HIS A 269 3.28 8.66 6.87
C HIS A 269 4.27 9.77 6.57
N ASN A 270 4.74 9.85 5.33
CA ASN A 270 5.69 10.86 4.87
C ASN A 270 5.05 12.23 4.63
N ASN A 271 3.73 12.33 4.66
CA ASN A 271 2.96 13.51 4.27
C ASN A 271 3.31 14.01 2.85
N ASP A 272 3.53 13.07 1.93
CA ASP A 272 3.92 13.31 0.56
C ASP A 272 2.71 13.20 -0.38
N ALA A 273 2.10 14.32 -0.75
CA ALA A 273 0.90 14.33 -1.59
C ALA A 273 1.16 13.83 -3.02
N GLY A 274 2.38 14.04 -3.53
CA GLY A 274 2.78 13.56 -4.87
C GLY A 274 2.93 12.04 -4.89
N ALA A 275 3.72 11.48 -3.96
CA ALA A 275 3.84 10.04 -3.82
C ALA A 275 2.47 9.40 -3.54
N LEU A 276 1.68 9.95 -2.61
CA LEU A 276 0.35 9.45 -2.28
C LEU A 276 -0.56 9.34 -3.52
N LEU A 277 -0.56 10.35 -4.40
CA LEU A 277 -1.34 10.29 -5.64
C LEU A 277 -0.85 9.19 -6.58
N HIS A 278 0.48 9.02 -6.71
CA HIS A 278 1.04 8.01 -7.60
C HIS A 278 0.82 6.59 -7.08
N GLU A 279 0.94 6.36 -5.76
CA GLU A 279 0.62 5.07 -5.14
C GLU A 279 -0.87 4.71 -5.31
N MET A 280 -1.75 5.69 -5.13
CA MET A 280 -3.18 5.52 -5.38
C MET A 280 -3.50 5.21 -6.85
N LEU A 281 -2.78 5.80 -7.81
CA LEU A 281 -2.92 5.50 -9.24
C LEU A 281 -2.44 4.07 -9.54
N GLN A 282 -1.29 3.65 -9.02
CA GLN A 282 -0.75 2.31 -9.19
C GLN A 282 -1.69 1.25 -8.62
N PHE A 283 -2.25 1.48 -7.44
CA PHE A 283 -3.22 0.59 -6.82
C PHE A 283 -4.53 0.54 -7.64
N ASP A 284 -5.05 1.69 -8.14
CA ASP A 284 -6.24 1.72 -9.00
C ASP A 284 -6.05 0.94 -10.31
N ASP A 285 -4.84 0.95 -10.89
CA ASP A 285 -4.52 0.14 -12.07
C ASP A 285 -4.53 -1.37 -11.75
N ALA A 286 -4.09 -1.77 -10.56
CA ALA A 286 -4.22 -3.15 -10.09
C ALA A 286 -5.70 -3.50 -9.82
N VAL A 287 -6.48 -2.61 -9.19
CA VAL A 287 -7.93 -2.76 -9.03
C VAL A 287 -8.62 -2.88 -10.37
N ARG A 288 -8.24 -2.07 -11.36
CA ARG A 288 -8.77 -2.14 -12.75
C ARG A 288 -8.53 -3.50 -13.37
N THR A 289 -7.34 -4.06 -13.20
CA THR A 289 -7.01 -5.40 -13.69
C THR A 289 -7.96 -6.46 -13.13
N VAL A 290 -8.24 -6.41 -11.83
CA VAL A 290 -9.16 -7.35 -11.19
C VAL A 290 -10.62 -7.04 -11.58
N TYR A 291 -11.03 -5.77 -11.61
CA TYR A 291 -12.39 -5.38 -12.00
C TYR A 291 -12.72 -5.83 -13.42
N GLU A 292 -11.82 -5.60 -14.39
CA GLU A 292 -12.00 -6.06 -15.77
C GLU A 292 -12.12 -7.59 -15.87
N TRP A 293 -11.40 -8.31 -15.00
CA TRP A 293 -11.46 -9.77 -14.93
C TRP A 293 -12.78 -10.28 -14.33
N VAL A 294 -13.35 -9.58 -13.31
CA VAL A 294 -14.57 -10.01 -12.59
C VAL A 294 -15.86 -9.51 -13.20
N LYS A 295 -15.89 -8.40 -13.95
CA LYS A 295 -17.12 -7.68 -14.37
C LYS A 295 -18.13 -8.51 -15.16
N ASN A 296 -17.71 -9.60 -15.76
CA ASN A 296 -18.57 -10.52 -16.52
C ASN A 296 -18.70 -11.89 -15.84
N ARG A 297 -18.37 -12.01 -14.55
CA ARG A 297 -18.41 -13.26 -13.78
C ARG A 297 -19.50 -13.20 -12.72
N ASP A 298 -20.15 -14.34 -12.51
CA ASP A 298 -21.17 -14.53 -11.47
C ASP A 298 -20.69 -15.41 -10.30
N ASP A 299 -19.40 -15.73 -10.29
CA ASP A 299 -18.76 -16.66 -9.35
C ASP A 299 -17.66 -16.03 -8.51
N THR A 300 -17.48 -14.71 -8.60
CA THR A 300 -16.36 -14.02 -7.96
C THR A 300 -16.85 -12.79 -7.19
N LEU A 301 -16.36 -12.64 -5.97
CA LEU A 301 -16.55 -11.45 -5.12
C LEU A 301 -15.26 -10.63 -5.19
N LEU A 302 -15.35 -9.37 -5.56
CA LEU A 302 -14.30 -8.36 -5.45
C LEU A 302 -14.64 -7.42 -4.31
N LEU A 303 -13.72 -7.28 -3.35
CA LEU A 303 -13.76 -6.26 -2.31
C LEU A 303 -12.59 -5.30 -2.48
N VAL A 304 -12.84 -4.00 -2.34
CA VAL A 304 -11.81 -2.95 -2.33
C VAL A 304 -12.01 -2.12 -1.07
N THR A 305 -11.00 -2.07 -0.21
CA THR A 305 -11.06 -1.33 1.06
C THR A 305 -9.67 -0.85 1.47
N GLY A 306 -9.60 0.09 2.44
CA GLY A 306 -8.41 0.30 3.24
C GLY A 306 -8.44 -0.60 4.48
N ASP A 307 -7.32 -0.76 5.11
CA ASP A 307 -7.18 -1.37 6.44
C ASP A 307 -7.32 -0.31 7.55
N HIS A 308 -6.74 0.87 7.36
CA HIS A 308 -6.89 2.09 8.15
C HIS A 308 -6.67 3.33 7.28
N GLU A 309 -6.68 4.51 7.88
CA GLU A 309 -6.31 5.78 7.27
C GLU A 309 -4.98 6.27 7.85
N THR A 310 -4.13 6.88 7.01
CA THR A 310 -2.82 7.41 7.40
C THR A 310 -2.63 8.86 6.97
N GLY A 311 -2.04 9.67 7.89
CA GLY A 311 -1.64 11.04 7.64
C GLY A 311 -2.72 12.08 7.88
N SER A 312 -3.99 11.68 7.98
CA SER A 312 -5.15 12.60 8.06
C SER A 312 -5.09 13.67 6.97
N PHE A 313 -4.89 13.19 5.72
CA PHE A 313 -4.81 14.02 4.51
C PHE A 313 -6.13 14.76 4.24
N GLY A 314 -6.05 15.94 3.64
CA GLY A 314 -7.23 16.61 3.09
C GLY A 314 -6.89 17.84 2.27
N PHE A 315 -7.71 18.14 1.25
CA PHE A 315 -7.68 19.45 0.61
C PHE A 315 -8.39 20.48 1.48
N SER A 316 -7.82 21.69 1.54
CA SER A 316 -8.39 22.82 2.27
C SER A 316 -8.29 24.10 1.46
N TYR A 317 -9.02 25.11 1.87
CA TYR A 317 -8.90 26.44 1.28
C TYR A 317 -7.84 27.27 2.02
N ALA A 318 -7.12 28.12 1.27
CA ALA A 318 -6.12 29.04 1.81
C ALA A 318 -6.61 30.47 1.82
N GLY A 319 -5.99 31.31 2.68
CA GLY A 319 -6.32 32.73 2.76
C GLY A 319 -5.92 33.53 1.51
N ARG A 320 -4.89 33.07 0.76
CA ARG A 320 -4.33 33.76 -0.43
C ARG A 320 -3.78 32.75 -1.44
N PRO A 321 -3.59 33.17 -2.74
CA PRO A 321 -4.13 34.39 -3.34
C PRO A 321 -5.65 34.29 -3.52
N ILE A 322 -6.37 35.37 -3.19
CA ILE A 322 -7.82 35.45 -3.42
C ILE A 322 -8.07 35.55 -4.93
N PRO A 323 -8.90 34.67 -5.53
CA PRO A 323 -9.23 34.76 -6.95
C PRO A 323 -9.88 36.12 -7.29
N PRO A 324 -9.60 36.67 -8.48
CA PRO A 324 -10.22 37.94 -8.92
C PRO A 324 -11.73 37.79 -9.07
N ALA A 325 -12.44 38.89 -8.88
CA ALA A 325 -13.87 38.93 -9.14
C ALA A 325 -14.19 38.61 -10.61
N THR A 326 -15.20 37.75 -10.82
CA THR A 326 -15.70 37.40 -12.16
C THR A 326 -17.17 37.75 -12.31
N ARG A 327 -17.62 37.93 -13.57
CA ARG A 327 -19.05 38.02 -13.87
C ARG A 327 -19.62 36.65 -14.10
N LEU A 328 -20.76 36.39 -13.43
CA LEU A 328 -21.49 35.16 -13.63
C LEU A 328 -22.43 35.28 -14.84
N GLU A 329 -22.54 34.22 -15.64
CA GLU A 329 -23.38 34.23 -16.85
C GLU A 329 -24.87 34.04 -16.54
N GLY A 330 -25.21 33.52 -15.36
CA GLY A 330 -26.57 33.29 -14.92
C GLY A 330 -27.37 34.57 -14.74
N GLY A 331 -28.66 34.57 -15.12
CA GLY A 331 -29.54 35.73 -15.14
C GLY A 331 -29.71 36.43 -13.78
N LEU A 332 -29.70 35.71 -12.69
CA LEU A 332 -29.96 36.21 -11.34
C LEU A 332 -28.85 37.14 -10.82
N PHE A 333 -27.58 36.86 -11.18
CA PHE A 333 -26.42 37.62 -10.68
C PHE A 333 -25.61 38.31 -11.80
N ARG A 334 -26.21 38.48 -12.98
CA ARG A 334 -25.55 39.03 -14.18
C ARG A 334 -24.79 40.33 -13.94
N ASP A 335 -25.36 41.20 -13.12
CA ASP A 335 -24.82 42.54 -12.86
C ASP A 335 -24.05 42.67 -11.56
N VAL A 336 -23.89 41.51 -10.82
CA VAL A 336 -23.18 41.46 -9.57
C VAL A 336 -21.83 40.75 -9.78
N PRO A 337 -20.69 41.39 -9.47
CA PRO A 337 -19.41 40.74 -9.49
C PRO A 337 -19.37 39.64 -8.42
N PHE A 338 -19.04 38.40 -8.81
CA PHE A 338 -18.77 37.32 -7.90
C PHE A 338 -17.29 37.32 -7.51
N ALA A 339 -17.00 37.38 -6.22
CA ALA A 339 -15.66 37.24 -5.67
C ALA A 339 -15.72 36.31 -4.45
N PRO A 340 -15.03 35.16 -4.47
CA PRO A 340 -14.92 34.32 -3.28
C PRO A 340 -14.05 35.02 -2.22
N ASN A 341 -14.29 34.75 -0.94
CA ASN A 341 -13.53 35.31 0.17
C ASN A 341 -12.14 34.68 0.32
N PHE A 342 -11.96 33.47 -0.17
CA PHE A 342 -10.75 32.66 0.00
C PHE A 342 -10.38 31.94 -1.31
N ASN A 343 -9.20 31.37 -1.35
CA ASN A 343 -8.76 30.46 -2.41
C ASN A 343 -9.20 29.02 -2.05
N TYR A 344 -10.11 28.47 -2.84
CA TYR A 344 -10.69 27.14 -2.63
C TYR A 344 -9.99 26.04 -3.45
N ALA A 345 -8.68 26.12 -3.62
CA ALA A 345 -7.86 25.14 -4.31
C ALA A 345 -8.28 24.93 -5.79
N PRO A 346 -7.65 25.60 -6.73
CA PRO A 346 -7.99 25.43 -8.15
C PRO A 346 -7.55 24.07 -8.67
N PRO A 347 -8.32 23.41 -9.59
CA PRO A 347 -8.00 22.07 -10.09
C PRO A 347 -6.61 21.90 -10.73
N GLN A 348 -5.98 22.97 -11.16
CA GLN A 348 -4.61 22.95 -11.71
C GLN A 348 -3.57 22.43 -10.73
N LEU A 349 -3.83 22.49 -9.42
CA LEU A 349 -2.97 21.92 -8.39
C LEU A 349 -2.81 20.40 -8.53
N LEU A 350 -3.82 19.71 -9.04
CA LEU A 350 -3.78 18.26 -9.24
C LEU A 350 -2.72 17.87 -10.28
N ASP A 351 -2.61 18.62 -11.38
CA ASP A 351 -1.55 18.41 -12.37
C ASP A 351 -0.15 18.71 -11.77
N GLN A 352 -0.05 19.71 -10.89
CA GLN A 352 1.21 20.07 -10.23
C GLN A 352 1.64 19.02 -9.20
N ILE A 353 0.69 18.46 -8.42
CA ILE A 353 0.94 17.35 -7.50
C ILE A 353 1.40 16.12 -8.29
N HIS A 354 0.69 15.77 -9.36
CA HIS A 354 1.04 14.66 -10.24
C HIS A 354 2.37 14.85 -10.98
N ALA A 355 2.84 16.07 -11.18
CA ALA A 355 4.12 16.36 -11.84
C ALA A 355 5.35 16.11 -10.95
N GLN A 356 5.17 15.73 -9.68
CA GLN A 356 6.28 15.30 -8.82
C GLN A 356 6.96 14.08 -9.44
N SER A 357 8.29 14.06 -9.47
CA SER A 357 9.08 13.03 -10.15
C SER A 357 9.87 12.11 -9.21
N LYS A 358 9.96 12.45 -7.92
CA LYS A 358 10.58 11.64 -6.87
C LYS A 358 9.77 11.80 -5.58
N SER A 359 9.67 10.75 -4.76
CA SER A 359 9.12 10.85 -3.42
C SER A 359 10.04 11.66 -2.49
N TYR A 360 9.50 12.19 -1.39
CA TYR A 360 10.33 12.85 -0.36
C TYR A 360 11.35 11.88 0.22
N PHE A 361 11.02 10.61 0.32
CA PHE A 361 11.95 9.55 0.73
C PHE A 361 13.15 9.50 -0.22
N THR A 362 12.92 9.37 -1.52
CA THR A 362 13.99 9.33 -2.53
C THR A 362 14.80 10.63 -2.57
N MET A 363 14.13 11.81 -2.47
CA MET A 363 14.83 13.10 -2.42
C MET A 363 15.77 13.21 -1.22
N LEU A 364 15.33 12.75 -0.03
CA LEU A 364 16.16 12.82 1.17
C LEU A 364 17.27 11.76 1.18
N ASN A 365 17.03 10.58 0.62
CA ASN A 365 18.08 9.56 0.43
C ASN A 365 19.15 10.05 -0.55
N GLU A 366 18.77 10.73 -1.63
CA GLU A 366 19.73 11.39 -2.53
C GLU A 366 20.58 12.42 -1.78
N TYR A 367 19.94 13.26 -0.96
CA TYR A 367 20.63 14.24 -0.12
C TYR A 367 21.60 13.58 0.88
N ASP A 368 21.16 12.53 1.58
CA ASP A 368 21.97 11.83 2.59
C ASP A 368 23.14 11.05 1.98
N SER A 369 23.03 10.66 0.73
CA SER A 369 24.10 9.97 -0.02
C SER A 369 25.22 10.92 -0.46
N LEU A 370 25.04 12.24 -0.32
CA LEU A 370 26.07 13.23 -0.64
C LEU A 370 27.19 13.22 0.40
N PRO A 371 28.42 13.61 0.02
CA PRO A 371 29.47 13.86 0.98
C PRO A 371 29.02 14.87 2.06
N PRO A 372 29.41 14.72 3.34
CA PRO A 372 28.97 15.62 4.41
C PRO A 372 29.24 17.13 4.14
N THR A 373 30.26 17.46 3.34
CA THR A 373 30.57 18.84 2.94
C THR A 373 29.59 19.41 1.92
N GLU A 374 28.81 18.57 1.24
CA GLU A 374 27.80 18.94 0.25
C GLU A 374 26.37 18.90 0.81
N GLN A 375 26.20 18.36 2.01
CA GLN A 375 24.90 18.29 2.70
C GLN A 375 24.52 19.67 3.25
N THR A 376 24.15 20.59 2.37
CA THR A 376 23.78 21.98 2.69
C THR A 376 22.32 22.25 2.41
N PRO A 377 21.70 23.28 3.02
CA PRO A 377 20.34 23.69 2.69
C PRO A 377 20.16 24.01 1.20
N GLU A 378 21.16 24.64 0.56
CA GLU A 378 21.14 24.95 -0.86
C GLU A 378 21.05 23.69 -1.73
N ARG A 379 21.77 22.63 -1.32
CA ARG A 379 21.72 21.36 -2.06
C ARG A 379 20.38 20.67 -1.90
N LEU A 380 19.76 20.73 -0.72
CA LEU A 380 18.40 20.22 -0.54
C LEU A 380 17.39 21.00 -1.39
N VAL A 381 17.54 22.34 -1.49
CA VAL A 381 16.71 23.15 -2.41
C VAL A 381 16.85 22.68 -3.85
N GLU A 382 18.06 22.42 -4.33
CA GLU A 382 18.28 21.94 -5.70
C GLU A 382 17.58 20.60 -5.95
N ILE A 383 17.71 19.65 -5.03
CA ILE A 383 17.08 18.31 -5.15
C ILE A 383 15.56 18.43 -5.16
N VAL A 384 14.96 19.08 -4.16
CA VAL A 384 13.51 19.20 -4.04
C VAL A 384 12.92 20.01 -5.21
N ASN A 385 13.53 21.17 -5.52
CA ASN A 385 13.05 22.04 -6.58
C ASN A 385 13.26 21.43 -7.98
N GLY A 386 14.17 20.49 -8.14
CA GLY A 386 14.35 19.71 -9.36
C GLY A 386 13.26 18.65 -9.56
N ALA A 387 12.67 18.14 -8.50
CA ALA A 387 11.74 17.01 -8.53
C ALA A 387 10.26 17.37 -8.28
N SER A 388 9.97 18.59 -7.79
CA SER A 388 8.62 19.03 -7.47
C SER A 388 8.25 20.33 -8.18
N ALA A 389 6.97 20.52 -8.49
CA ALA A 389 6.44 21.81 -8.96
C ALA A 389 6.41 22.85 -7.83
N PHE A 390 6.20 22.43 -6.60
CA PHE A 390 6.19 23.26 -5.40
C PHE A 390 7.62 23.48 -4.90
N LYS A 391 7.99 24.75 -4.75
CA LYS A 391 9.39 25.12 -4.54
C LYS A 391 9.64 25.48 -3.09
N ILE A 392 10.77 25.03 -2.55
CA ILE A 392 11.22 25.42 -1.22
C ILE A 392 12.34 26.45 -1.30
N THR A 393 12.40 27.29 -0.29
CA THR A 393 13.50 28.27 -0.10
C THR A 393 14.63 27.67 0.72
N ARG A 394 15.78 28.38 0.74
CA ARG A 394 16.91 28.00 1.59
C ARG A 394 16.56 27.93 3.09
N ASP A 395 15.75 28.87 3.57
CA ASP A 395 15.39 28.94 4.99
C ASP A 395 14.44 27.78 5.37
N GLU A 396 13.55 27.37 4.47
CA GLU A 396 12.70 26.19 4.63
C GLU A 396 13.52 24.91 4.61
N ALA A 397 14.47 24.77 3.69
CA ALA A 397 15.39 23.63 3.68
C ALA A 397 16.19 23.55 4.99
N ALA A 398 16.68 24.69 5.50
CA ALA A 398 17.37 24.74 6.78
C ALA A 398 16.46 24.32 7.95
N GLN A 399 15.16 24.62 7.89
CA GLN A 399 14.19 24.15 8.90
C GLN A 399 14.02 22.62 8.85
N VAL A 400 13.91 22.04 7.66
CA VAL A 400 13.82 20.57 7.46
C VAL A 400 15.05 19.86 8.02
N LEU A 401 16.23 20.43 7.87
CA LEU A 401 17.51 19.86 8.33
C LEU A 401 17.81 20.11 9.81
N THR A 402 17.04 20.98 10.49
CA THR A 402 17.27 21.30 11.91
C THR A 402 16.85 20.14 12.81
N ARG A 403 17.74 19.73 13.72
CA ARG A 403 17.48 18.64 14.66
C ARG A 403 17.31 19.17 16.09
N ALA A 404 16.56 18.42 16.88
CA ALA A 404 16.35 18.68 18.30
C ALA A 404 16.48 17.40 19.12
N LYS A 405 16.57 17.51 20.45
CA LYS A 405 16.55 16.34 21.34
C LYS A 405 15.21 15.61 21.19
N ASN A 406 15.29 14.29 21.00
CA ASN A 406 14.08 13.46 21.00
C ASN A 406 13.48 13.41 22.40
N ARG A 407 12.27 13.95 22.57
CA ARG A 407 11.53 13.92 23.82
C ARG A 407 10.91 12.56 24.13
N ASN A 408 10.69 11.77 23.08
CA ASN A 408 10.10 10.43 23.15
C ASN A 408 11.18 9.32 23.14
N TYR A 409 12.47 9.69 23.36
CA TYR A 409 13.57 8.74 23.33
C TYR A 409 13.38 7.60 24.34
N VAL A 410 13.43 6.38 23.84
CA VAL A 410 13.44 5.14 24.65
C VAL A 410 14.59 4.26 24.15
N GLU A 411 15.53 3.97 25.04
CA GLU A 411 16.68 3.13 24.71
C GLU A 411 16.23 1.72 24.29
N GLY A 412 16.74 1.24 23.16
CA GLY A 412 16.42 -0.10 22.61
C GLY A 412 15.05 -0.20 21.95
N HIS A 413 14.26 0.87 21.87
CA HIS A 413 12.97 0.85 21.18
C HIS A 413 13.18 0.89 19.65
N PRO A 414 12.47 0.09 18.84
CA PRO A 414 12.66 0.03 17.39
C PRO A 414 12.61 1.38 16.70
N TYR A 415 11.68 2.26 17.09
CA TYR A 415 11.45 3.55 16.42
C TYR A 415 11.83 4.77 17.24
N MET A 416 11.87 4.69 18.58
CA MET A 416 12.10 5.84 19.48
C MET A 416 13.50 5.87 20.10
N ASN A 417 14.44 5.11 19.61
CA ASN A 417 15.78 4.98 20.18
C ASN A 417 16.80 6.02 19.63
N THR A 418 16.38 6.93 18.78
CA THR A 418 17.24 7.97 18.22
C THR A 418 17.32 9.17 19.18
N PRO A 419 18.52 9.56 19.70
CA PRO A 419 18.64 10.63 20.69
C PRO A 419 18.23 12.02 20.21
N THR A 420 18.34 12.27 18.90
CA THR A 420 17.91 13.52 18.27
C THR A 420 17.04 13.22 17.07
N VAL A 421 16.02 14.06 16.87
CA VAL A 421 15.08 13.97 15.73
C VAL A 421 15.01 15.30 14.99
N PRO A 422 14.54 15.33 13.76
CA PRO A 422 14.19 16.59 13.09
C PRO A 422 13.29 17.43 13.96
N ARG A 423 13.49 18.73 13.93
CA ARG A 423 12.77 19.65 14.83
C ARG A 423 11.40 20.00 14.26
N ILE A 424 10.35 19.50 14.89
CA ILE A 424 8.96 19.94 14.70
C ILE A 424 8.61 20.94 15.78
N ARG A 425 7.96 22.05 15.43
CA ARG A 425 7.62 23.13 16.35
C ARG A 425 6.28 22.94 17.04
N ASP A 426 5.35 22.21 16.39
CA ASP A 426 3.98 21.99 16.81
C ASP A 426 3.60 20.51 16.67
N PHE A 427 2.67 20.04 17.48
CA PHE A 427 2.15 18.67 17.45
C PHE A 427 3.20 17.56 17.46
N GLU A 428 4.32 17.77 18.19
CA GLU A 428 5.44 16.81 18.27
C GLU A 428 4.98 15.40 18.69
N SER A 429 3.91 15.28 19.47
CA SER A 429 3.37 14.01 19.95
C SER A 429 2.73 13.15 18.85
N PHE A 430 2.40 13.70 17.69
CA PHE A 430 1.84 12.96 16.56
C PHE A 430 2.90 12.39 15.61
N TYR A 431 4.18 12.65 15.86
CA TYR A 431 5.28 12.28 14.99
C TYR A 431 6.26 11.38 15.76
N VAL A 432 6.06 10.08 15.66
CA VAL A 432 6.81 9.06 16.42
C VAL A 432 7.93 8.40 15.64
N TYR A 433 7.89 8.43 14.32
CA TYR A 433 8.91 7.82 13.45
C TYR A 433 10.07 8.80 13.22
N GLY A 434 11.02 8.84 14.15
CA GLY A 434 12.03 9.87 14.31
C GLY A 434 12.73 10.34 13.04
N GLU A 435 13.25 9.45 12.20
CA GLU A 435 13.97 9.85 10.97
C GLU A 435 13.04 10.28 9.85
N ASN A 436 11.82 9.74 9.78
CA ASN A 436 10.82 10.11 8.77
C ASN A 436 10.28 11.53 8.96
N LEU A 437 10.51 12.15 10.12
CA LEU A 437 10.04 13.51 10.40
C LEU A 437 10.56 14.57 9.41
N ARG A 438 11.68 14.35 8.74
CA ARG A 438 12.15 15.28 7.68
C ARG A 438 11.20 15.31 6.49
N MET A 439 10.60 14.18 6.14
CA MET A 439 9.59 14.09 5.09
C MET A 439 8.33 14.84 5.48
N ASN A 440 7.85 14.66 6.72
CA ASN A 440 6.72 15.44 7.23
C ASN A 440 7.00 16.95 7.21
N LEU A 441 8.23 17.37 7.52
CA LEU A 441 8.62 18.77 7.46
C LEU A 441 8.63 19.32 6.02
N LEU A 442 9.05 18.52 5.03
CA LEU A 442 8.91 18.87 3.61
C LEU A 442 7.45 19.02 3.23
N GLY A 443 6.60 18.05 3.60
CA GLY A 443 5.16 18.12 3.36
C GLY A 443 4.52 19.36 3.96
N ARG A 444 4.92 19.76 5.18
CA ARG A 444 4.41 20.97 5.85
C ARG A 444 4.85 22.26 5.19
N VAL A 445 6.09 22.30 4.70
CA VAL A 445 6.63 23.50 4.05
C VAL A 445 5.84 23.83 2.77
N VAL A 446 5.46 22.82 2.00
CA VAL A 446 4.73 23.01 0.72
C VAL A 446 3.21 22.91 0.86
N ALA A 447 2.69 22.55 2.03
CA ALA A 447 1.27 22.27 2.25
C ALA A 447 0.34 23.43 1.87
N GLU A 448 0.74 24.68 2.19
CA GLU A 448 -0.05 25.85 1.87
C GLU A 448 -0.17 26.05 0.36
N GLU A 449 0.92 25.88 -0.40
CA GLU A 449 0.93 25.99 -1.86
C GLU A 449 0.16 24.85 -2.53
N GLN A 450 0.20 23.65 -1.95
CA GLN A 450 -0.56 22.48 -2.39
C GLN A 450 -2.04 22.54 -2.00
N HIS A 451 -2.44 23.46 -1.11
CA HIS A 451 -3.77 23.49 -0.50
C HIS A 451 -4.14 22.20 0.20
N VAL A 452 -3.18 21.50 0.82
CA VAL A 452 -3.38 20.28 1.57
C VAL A 452 -3.18 20.50 3.06
N THR A 453 -3.79 19.64 3.86
CA THR A 453 -3.59 19.56 5.30
C THR A 453 -3.19 18.14 5.66
N TRP A 454 -2.32 18.03 6.66
CA TRP A 454 -1.91 16.78 7.27
C TRP A 454 -2.13 16.87 8.77
N GLY A 455 -2.86 15.91 9.34
CA GLY A 455 -3.15 15.87 10.77
C GLY A 455 -2.05 15.22 11.59
N ALA A 456 -1.36 14.24 11.01
CA ALA A 456 -0.30 13.47 11.67
C ALA A 456 0.66 12.86 10.65
N GLY A 457 1.79 12.31 11.14
CA GLY A 457 2.63 11.36 10.41
C GLY A 457 2.35 9.91 10.84
N THR A 458 1.14 9.62 11.33
CA THR A 458 0.72 8.32 11.85
C THR A 458 -0.69 7.98 11.35
N HIS A 459 -1.20 6.82 11.78
CA HIS A 459 -2.57 6.41 11.46
C HIS A 459 -3.60 7.24 12.22
N SER A 460 -4.81 7.31 11.69
CA SER A 460 -5.97 7.87 12.37
C SER A 460 -7.07 6.83 12.56
N SER A 461 -8.03 7.13 13.45
CA SER A 461 -9.20 6.28 13.67
C SER A 461 -10.34 6.58 12.67
N THR A 462 -10.05 7.22 11.54
CA THR A 462 -11.03 7.50 10.51
C THR A 462 -11.55 6.19 9.91
N PRO A 463 -12.89 5.99 9.82
CA PRO A 463 -13.43 4.81 9.16
C PRO A 463 -13.03 4.77 7.68
N VAL A 464 -12.76 3.59 7.15
CA VAL A 464 -12.45 3.39 5.74
C VAL A 464 -13.69 3.01 4.93
N ILE A 465 -13.64 3.20 3.61
CA ILE A 465 -14.71 2.80 2.69
C ILE A 465 -14.44 1.37 2.23
N ILE A 466 -15.51 0.58 2.10
CA ILE A 466 -15.47 -0.71 1.40
C ILE A 466 -16.42 -0.68 0.20
N GLY A 467 -15.90 -1.09 -0.95
CA GLY A 467 -16.70 -1.39 -2.14
C GLY A 467 -16.76 -2.91 -2.35
N ALA A 468 -17.95 -3.45 -2.56
CA ALA A 468 -18.18 -4.87 -2.84
C ALA A 468 -18.86 -5.04 -4.20
N TYR A 469 -18.21 -5.75 -5.12
CA TYR A 469 -18.72 -6.05 -6.46
C TYR A 469 -18.75 -7.57 -6.70
N GLY A 470 -19.84 -8.08 -7.29
CA GLY A 470 -20.01 -9.49 -7.55
C GLY A 470 -21.47 -9.95 -7.46
N PRO A 471 -21.72 -11.24 -7.11
CA PRO A 471 -23.08 -11.79 -7.01
C PRO A 471 -23.93 -11.02 -6.01
N ARG A 472 -25.14 -10.62 -6.43
CA ARG A 472 -26.04 -9.75 -5.65
C ARG A 472 -26.41 -10.31 -4.29
N GLU A 473 -26.54 -11.62 -4.20
CA GLU A 473 -26.85 -12.35 -2.97
C GLU A 473 -25.73 -12.29 -1.93
N VAL A 474 -24.48 -12.02 -2.37
CA VAL A 474 -23.30 -11.95 -1.50
C VAL A 474 -22.99 -10.51 -1.12
N ILE A 475 -22.93 -9.60 -2.10
CA ILE A 475 -22.43 -8.23 -1.90
C ILE A 475 -23.30 -7.42 -0.93
N GLY A 476 -24.61 -7.74 -0.81
CA GLY A 476 -25.53 -7.04 0.08
C GLY A 476 -25.10 -7.03 1.54
N GLY A 477 -24.32 -8.01 1.96
CA GLY A 477 -23.75 -8.10 3.30
C GLY A 477 -22.69 -7.03 3.59
N PHE A 478 -22.04 -6.45 2.59
CA PHE A 478 -20.95 -5.49 2.77
C PHE A 478 -21.39 -4.02 2.81
N GLY A 479 -22.69 -3.73 2.82
CA GLY A 479 -23.24 -2.38 2.94
C GLY A 479 -23.44 -1.93 4.39
N GLY A 480 -23.58 -0.62 4.58
CA GLY A 480 -23.82 0.01 5.87
C GLY A 480 -22.57 0.25 6.71
N MET A 481 -22.74 0.30 8.02
CA MET A 481 -21.64 0.47 8.99
C MET A 481 -21.22 -0.91 9.47
N LEU A 482 -19.96 -1.24 9.27
CA LEU A 482 -19.34 -2.52 9.62
C LEU A 482 -18.13 -2.31 10.53
N HIS A 483 -17.66 -3.38 11.12
CA HIS A 483 -16.31 -3.48 11.65
C HIS A 483 -15.46 -4.38 10.75
N SER A 484 -14.11 -4.23 10.76
CA SER A 484 -13.21 -5.10 9.97
C SER A 484 -13.41 -6.59 10.27
N THR A 485 -13.77 -6.95 11.50
CA THR A 485 -14.15 -8.32 11.86
C THR A 485 -15.43 -8.81 11.18
N ASP A 486 -16.43 -7.93 10.98
CA ASP A 486 -17.65 -8.30 10.23
C ASP A 486 -17.30 -8.57 8.76
N VAL A 487 -16.39 -7.76 8.19
CA VAL A 487 -15.89 -7.95 6.82
C VAL A 487 -15.18 -9.30 6.71
N GLY A 488 -14.26 -9.61 7.63
CA GLY A 488 -13.53 -10.88 7.66
C GLY A 488 -14.46 -12.09 7.78
N GLN A 489 -15.42 -12.06 8.70
CA GLN A 489 -16.42 -13.13 8.85
C GLN A 489 -17.19 -13.36 7.54
N ARG A 490 -17.67 -12.30 6.90
CA ARG A 490 -18.44 -12.39 5.65
C ARG A 490 -17.58 -12.87 4.47
N MET A 491 -16.29 -12.53 4.43
CA MET A 491 -15.37 -13.10 3.45
C MET A 491 -15.22 -14.62 3.64
N ILE A 492 -15.02 -15.06 4.89
CA ILE A 492 -14.92 -16.50 5.25
C ILE A 492 -16.22 -17.24 4.92
N GLU A 493 -17.37 -16.65 5.21
CA GLU A 493 -18.68 -17.21 4.82
C GLU A 493 -18.81 -17.31 3.30
N ALA A 494 -18.47 -16.25 2.56
CA ALA A 494 -18.57 -16.21 1.10
C ALA A 494 -17.69 -17.26 0.42
N ILE A 495 -16.42 -17.41 0.86
CA ILE A 495 -15.51 -18.39 0.27
C ILE A 495 -15.90 -19.83 0.61
N SER A 496 -16.54 -20.04 1.78
CA SER A 496 -16.99 -21.34 2.28
C SER A 496 -18.34 -21.77 1.70
N ALA A 497 -19.11 -20.86 1.11
CA ALA A 497 -20.42 -21.17 0.55
C ALA A 497 -20.31 -22.20 -0.59
N SER A 498 -21.01 -23.33 -0.43
CA SER A 498 -21.13 -24.30 -1.52
C SER A 498 -21.90 -23.68 -2.67
N ARG A 499 -21.36 -23.69 -3.87
CA ARG A 499 -22.12 -23.30 -5.06
C ARG A 499 -23.32 -24.25 -5.19
N PRO A 500 -24.58 -23.76 -5.36
CA PRO A 500 -25.66 -24.62 -5.78
C PRO A 500 -25.24 -25.27 -7.10
N ALA A 501 -25.31 -26.59 -7.19
CA ALA A 501 -25.02 -27.33 -8.43
C ALA A 501 -25.81 -26.66 -9.56
N THR A 502 -25.12 -25.99 -10.49
CA THR A 502 -25.75 -25.45 -11.71
C THR A 502 -26.48 -26.62 -12.37
N ALA A 503 -27.80 -26.49 -12.49
CA ALA A 503 -28.61 -27.45 -13.20
C ALA A 503 -27.98 -27.62 -14.57
N THR A 504 -27.45 -28.80 -14.85
CA THR A 504 -26.92 -29.20 -16.14
C THR A 504 -27.96 -28.84 -17.20
N ALA A 505 -27.63 -27.93 -18.10
CA ALA A 505 -28.48 -27.60 -19.22
C ALA A 505 -28.88 -28.93 -19.92
N ALA A 506 -30.18 -29.26 -19.89
CA ALA A 506 -30.69 -30.43 -20.55
C ALA A 506 -30.27 -30.35 -22.01
N GLN A 507 -29.46 -31.32 -22.46
CA GLN A 507 -29.18 -31.48 -23.89
C GLN A 507 -30.51 -31.69 -24.63
N PRO A 508 -30.76 -31.01 -25.73
CA PRO A 508 -31.93 -31.35 -26.55
C PRO A 508 -31.74 -32.75 -27.06
N THR A 509 -32.65 -33.63 -26.75
CA THR A 509 -32.77 -34.98 -27.32
C THR A 509 -33.00 -34.86 -28.83
N PRO A 510 -32.47 -35.80 -29.66
CA PRO A 510 -32.49 -35.75 -31.10
C PRO A 510 -33.89 -35.83 -31.75
#